data_52d77a7b5ffcc4cb880e348b8a6ecf09
#
_entry.id   52d77a7b5ffcc4cb880e348b8a6ecf09
#
_cell.length_a   1.000
_cell.length_b   1.000
_cell.length_c   1.000
_cell.angle_alpha   90.00
_cell.angle_beta   90.00
_cell.angle_gamma   90.00
#
_symmetry.space_group_name_H-M   'P 1'
#
loop_
_entity.id
_entity.type
_entity.pdbx_description
1 polymer ?
#
loop_
_entity_poly.entity_id
_entity_poly.type
_entity_poly.pdbx_seq_one_letter_code
_entity_poly.pdbx_strand_id
1 'polypeptide(L)'
;PKGVQDLGQVDNKQEAFSAQNNFYYFPNESLHLPTEVKSYEEYPARATGNDCFSAYPSRNDWYETVKLNYGVDYLGGHTAFEPIPNTWHRMYEILCFWASKGVDGFRCDMAEMVPPQFWAWALPQVKANYPVFFLAEIYQAHRYQEYLSAGFDYLYDKVGVYDTLKSIVRGEQSADAFDMARLATREYQEKMCYFLENHDEQRFASPFYAGQTNSLYPALTALYLSGSNPYLHYFAGELGEPGMDEEGFSGRDGRTTIFDYWSIASLKRLGLDFGSEHLHQDESLLLDFHRQILTLPE
;
A
#
# COMPACT_ATOMS: atom_id res chain seq x y z
N PRO A 1 14.38 7.45 -20.75
CA PRO A 1 15.03 8.36 -19.83
C PRO A 1 16.32 7.74 -19.33
N LYS A 2 17.42 8.45 -19.49
CA LYS A 2 18.78 7.92 -19.27
C LYS A 2 19.09 7.61 -17.79
N GLY A 3 18.30 8.04 -16.83
CA GLY A 3 18.64 7.90 -15.40
C GLY A 3 18.21 6.59 -14.74
N VAL A 4 17.14 5.98 -15.20
CA VAL A 4 16.54 4.81 -14.52
C VAL A 4 17.32 3.51 -14.76
N GLN A 5 18.04 3.43 -15.88
CA GLN A 5 18.81 2.25 -16.26
C GLN A 5 20.16 2.13 -15.56
N ASP A 6 20.58 3.17 -14.84
CA ASP A 6 21.89 3.25 -14.21
C ASP A 6 21.88 2.86 -12.72
N LEU A 7 20.73 2.45 -12.16
CA LEU A 7 20.63 2.06 -10.78
C LEU A 7 21.47 0.81 -10.51
N GLY A 8 22.42 0.90 -9.59
CA GLY A 8 23.34 -0.17 -9.25
C GLY A 8 24.55 -0.34 -10.18
N GLN A 9 24.69 0.44 -11.28
CA GLN A 9 25.84 0.31 -12.19
C GLN A 9 27.18 0.67 -11.52
N VAL A 10 27.17 1.63 -10.62
CA VAL A 10 28.36 2.10 -9.91
C VAL A 10 28.56 1.42 -8.54
N ASP A 11 27.69 0.48 -8.20
CA ASP A 11 27.75 -0.23 -6.93
C ASP A 11 29.04 -1.05 -6.80
N ASN A 12 29.65 -1.02 -5.61
CA ASN A 12 30.74 -1.93 -5.24
C ASN A 12 30.17 -3.31 -4.90
N LYS A 13 30.20 -4.22 -5.87
CA LYS A 13 29.66 -5.57 -5.73
C LYS A 13 30.55 -6.52 -4.93
N GLN A 14 31.71 -6.05 -4.46
CA GLN A 14 32.63 -6.83 -3.62
C GLN A 14 32.35 -6.65 -2.13
N GLU A 15 31.42 -5.77 -1.77
CA GLU A 15 31.00 -5.51 -0.40
C GLU A 15 29.54 -5.88 -0.21
N ALA A 16 29.21 -6.61 0.85
CA ALA A 16 27.84 -6.99 1.16
C ALA A 16 26.99 -5.75 1.51
N PHE A 17 27.56 -4.82 2.24
CA PHE A 17 26.99 -3.51 2.54
C PHE A 17 27.98 -2.38 2.25
N SER A 18 27.50 -1.40 1.50
CA SER A 18 28.13 -0.07 1.38
C SER A 18 26.99 0.94 1.28
N ALA A 19 26.99 1.99 2.08
CA ALA A 19 25.91 2.97 2.13
C ALA A 19 25.68 3.69 0.78
N GLN A 20 26.68 3.72 -0.11
CA GLN A 20 26.58 4.31 -1.44
C GLN A 20 26.13 3.32 -2.52
N ASN A 21 26.02 2.02 -2.22
CA ASN A 21 25.41 1.05 -3.11
C ASN A 21 23.88 1.22 -3.14
N ASN A 22 23.28 1.00 -4.29
CA ASN A 22 21.82 0.99 -4.44
C ASN A 22 21.19 -0.33 -3.96
N PHE A 23 21.97 -1.41 -3.93
CA PHE A 23 21.53 -2.74 -3.54
C PHE A 23 22.45 -3.36 -2.49
N TYR A 24 21.96 -4.41 -1.83
CA TYR A 24 22.75 -5.30 -0.98
C TYR A 24 23.23 -6.48 -1.80
N TYR A 25 24.50 -6.85 -1.67
CA TYR A 25 25.12 -7.92 -2.43
C TYR A 25 25.56 -9.08 -1.55
N PHE A 26 25.66 -10.25 -2.15
CA PHE A 26 26.35 -11.43 -1.58
C PHE A 26 27.62 -11.68 -2.41
N PRO A 27 28.75 -11.06 -2.06
CA PRO A 27 29.98 -11.21 -2.81
C PRO A 27 30.38 -12.68 -2.92
N ASN A 28 30.75 -13.10 -4.14
CA ASN A 28 31.15 -14.45 -4.48
C ASN A 28 30.04 -15.53 -4.41
N GLU A 29 28.78 -15.17 -4.27
CA GLU A 29 27.64 -16.06 -4.31
C GLU A 29 26.75 -15.76 -5.53
N SER A 30 26.29 -16.81 -6.21
CA SER A 30 25.24 -16.69 -7.24
C SER A 30 23.86 -16.80 -6.60
N LEU A 31 22.86 -16.18 -7.21
CA LEU A 31 21.46 -16.35 -6.78
C LEU A 31 21.00 -17.80 -7.06
N HIS A 32 20.47 -18.45 -6.03
CA HIS A 32 19.90 -19.78 -6.12
C HIS A 32 18.38 -19.70 -6.01
N LEU A 33 17.72 -19.66 -7.17
CA LEU A 33 16.26 -19.59 -7.25
C LEU A 33 15.59 -20.92 -6.86
N PRO A 34 14.33 -20.89 -6.41
CA PRO A 34 13.51 -22.09 -6.27
C PRO A 34 13.51 -22.93 -7.56
N THR A 35 13.45 -24.25 -7.43
CA THR A 35 13.71 -25.22 -8.51
C THR A 35 12.83 -25.09 -9.75
N GLU A 36 11.68 -24.43 -9.65
CA GLU A 36 10.76 -24.19 -10.76
C GLU A 36 11.21 -23.07 -11.71
N VAL A 37 12.10 -22.18 -11.26
CA VAL A 37 12.58 -21.02 -12.05
C VAL A 37 13.95 -21.33 -12.63
N LYS A 38 14.01 -21.59 -13.94
CA LYS A 38 15.24 -22.13 -14.58
C LYS A 38 15.98 -21.16 -15.50
N SER A 39 15.51 -19.94 -15.70
CA SER A 39 15.98 -19.07 -16.80
C SER A 39 16.67 -17.77 -16.37
N TYR A 40 16.93 -17.57 -15.09
CA TYR A 40 17.56 -16.34 -14.61
C TYR A 40 18.82 -16.64 -13.81
N GLU A 41 19.92 -16.01 -14.17
CA GLU A 41 21.20 -16.12 -13.48
C GLU A 41 21.63 -14.73 -13.00
N GLU A 42 22.05 -14.64 -11.75
CA GLU A 42 22.57 -13.39 -11.16
C GLU A 42 23.83 -13.66 -10.36
N TYR A 43 24.90 -12.91 -10.65
CA TYR A 43 26.15 -12.93 -9.92
C TYR A 43 26.79 -11.53 -9.84
N PRO A 44 27.20 -11.09 -8.65
CA PRO A 44 26.85 -11.65 -7.36
C PRO A 44 25.34 -11.48 -7.09
N ALA A 45 24.80 -12.37 -6.26
CA ALA A 45 23.40 -12.29 -5.86
C ALA A 45 23.11 -11.01 -5.08
N ARG A 46 21.87 -10.53 -5.16
CA ARG A 46 21.34 -9.40 -4.38
C ARG A 46 20.30 -9.87 -3.36
N ALA A 47 20.11 -9.11 -2.30
CA ALA A 47 19.03 -9.36 -1.36
C ALA A 47 17.67 -9.17 -2.03
N THR A 48 16.69 -10.01 -1.71
CA THR A 48 15.31 -9.91 -2.20
C THR A 48 14.59 -8.71 -1.57
N GLY A 49 13.49 -8.29 -2.16
CA GLY A 49 12.72 -7.14 -1.71
C GLY A 49 12.14 -7.26 -0.30
N ASN A 50 11.88 -8.49 0.17
CA ASN A 50 11.50 -8.76 1.54
C ASN A 50 12.74 -8.84 2.47
N ASP A 51 12.58 -9.42 3.66
CA ASP A 51 13.65 -9.52 4.67
C ASP A 51 14.58 -10.74 4.48
N CYS A 52 14.62 -11.33 3.28
CA CYS A 52 15.52 -12.43 2.98
C CYS A 52 16.91 -11.91 2.56
N PHE A 53 17.83 -11.83 3.53
CA PHE A 53 19.24 -11.51 3.31
C PHE A 53 20.06 -12.78 3.08
N SER A 54 19.78 -13.48 1.96
CA SER A 54 20.45 -14.71 1.54
C SER A 54 20.48 -14.81 0.03
N ALA A 55 21.53 -15.42 -0.52
CA ALA A 55 21.58 -15.81 -1.93
C ALA A 55 20.67 -17.01 -2.26
N TYR A 56 19.99 -17.59 -1.25
CA TYR A 56 19.13 -18.77 -1.35
C TYR A 56 17.69 -18.45 -0.90
N PRO A 57 16.95 -17.57 -1.58
CA PRO A 57 15.57 -17.27 -1.22
C PRO A 57 14.69 -18.52 -1.39
N SER A 58 13.73 -18.68 -0.49
CA SER A 58 12.73 -19.73 -0.57
C SER A 58 11.61 -19.32 -1.56
N ARG A 59 10.69 -20.24 -1.83
CA ARG A 59 9.51 -19.98 -2.67
C ARG A 59 8.59 -18.90 -2.09
N ASN A 60 8.62 -18.68 -0.78
CA ASN A 60 7.80 -17.69 -0.11
C ASN A 60 8.50 -16.31 0.02
N ASP A 61 9.76 -16.23 -0.38
CA ASP A 61 10.48 -14.97 -0.44
C ASP A 61 10.18 -14.26 -1.77
N TRP A 62 10.34 -12.94 -1.78
CA TRP A 62 10.10 -12.13 -2.98
C TRP A 62 11.29 -12.20 -3.94
N TYR A 63 11.64 -13.41 -4.39
CA TYR A 63 12.85 -13.70 -5.17
C TYR A 63 12.88 -13.03 -6.56
N GLU A 64 11.75 -12.58 -7.07
CA GLU A 64 11.63 -11.80 -8.31
C GLU A 64 11.88 -10.30 -8.11
N THR A 65 12.14 -9.87 -6.89
CA THR A 65 12.39 -8.48 -6.53
C THR A 65 13.77 -8.30 -5.91
N VAL A 66 14.25 -7.05 -5.82
CA VAL A 66 15.51 -6.71 -5.17
C VAL A 66 15.31 -5.63 -4.12
N LYS A 67 16.00 -5.76 -2.98
CA LYS A 67 15.94 -4.78 -1.91
C LYS A 67 16.79 -3.57 -2.21
N LEU A 68 16.19 -2.39 -2.11
CA LEU A 68 16.91 -1.12 -2.23
C LEU A 68 17.66 -0.80 -0.92
N ASN A 69 18.88 -0.35 -1.07
CA ASN A 69 19.73 0.01 0.06
C ASN A 69 19.54 1.49 0.43
N TYR A 70 18.83 1.74 1.51
CA TYR A 70 18.63 3.07 2.09
C TYR A 70 19.69 3.45 3.15
N GLY A 71 20.83 2.78 3.19
CA GLY A 71 21.90 3.06 4.16
C GLY A 71 21.69 2.37 5.52
N VAL A 72 20.91 1.30 5.56
CA VAL A 72 20.69 0.46 6.75
C VAL A 72 21.40 -0.87 6.54
N ASP A 73 22.38 -1.19 7.38
CA ASP A 73 23.01 -2.51 7.42
C ASP A 73 22.20 -3.44 8.33
N TYR A 74 21.33 -4.24 7.73
CA TYR A 74 20.48 -5.19 8.46
C TYR A 74 21.26 -6.36 9.06
N LEU A 75 22.42 -6.72 8.51
CA LEU A 75 23.27 -7.80 9.03
C LEU A 75 24.24 -7.28 10.09
N GLY A 76 24.82 -6.11 9.87
CA GLY A 76 25.74 -5.48 10.81
C GLY A 76 25.04 -4.67 11.92
N GLY A 77 23.75 -4.41 11.80
CA GLY A 77 22.94 -3.73 12.80
C GLY A 77 23.28 -2.24 12.97
N HIS A 78 23.73 -1.56 11.91
CA HIS A 78 24.03 -0.13 11.96
C HIS A 78 23.43 0.65 10.80
N THR A 79 23.43 1.96 10.89
CA THR A 79 22.97 2.87 9.84
C THR A 79 24.12 3.80 9.40
N ALA A 80 24.12 4.15 8.11
CA ALA A 80 25.10 5.05 7.52
C ALA A 80 24.39 6.01 6.56
N PHE A 81 23.98 7.17 7.10
CA PHE A 81 23.23 8.20 6.38
C PHE A 81 24.08 9.42 6.02
N GLU A 82 25.36 9.45 6.42
CA GLU A 82 26.32 10.48 6.08
C GLU A 82 27.59 9.85 5.47
N PRO A 83 27.96 10.20 4.24
CA PRO A 83 27.18 11.04 3.31
C PRO A 83 25.83 10.42 2.91
N ILE A 84 24.88 11.26 2.47
CA ILE A 84 23.53 10.80 2.04
C ILE A 84 23.67 9.63 1.07
N PRO A 85 22.95 8.51 1.31
CA PRO A 85 22.99 7.35 0.43
C PRO A 85 22.56 7.67 -1.01
N ASN A 86 23.22 7.08 -1.99
CA ASN A 86 22.89 7.30 -3.41
C ASN A 86 21.42 6.95 -3.74
N THR A 87 20.86 5.92 -3.11
CA THR A 87 19.45 5.55 -3.26
C THR A 87 18.49 6.70 -2.90
N TRP A 88 18.82 7.49 -1.85
CA TRP A 88 17.97 8.61 -1.46
C TRP A 88 17.87 9.66 -2.57
N HIS A 89 18.98 10.01 -3.18
CA HIS A 89 19.01 10.95 -4.30
C HIS A 89 18.18 10.42 -5.48
N ARG A 90 18.32 9.12 -5.81
CA ARG A 90 17.58 8.50 -6.91
C ARG A 90 16.07 8.48 -6.66
N MET A 91 15.65 8.11 -5.44
CA MET A 91 14.24 8.10 -5.08
C MET A 91 13.64 9.53 -5.03
N TYR A 92 14.41 10.49 -4.55
CA TYR A 92 14.01 11.91 -4.61
C TYR A 92 13.81 12.38 -6.07
N GLU A 93 14.74 12.05 -6.97
CA GLU A 93 14.62 12.36 -8.40
C GLU A 93 13.34 11.74 -9.01
N ILE A 94 13.00 10.49 -8.64
CA ILE A 94 11.79 9.81 -9.10
C ILE A 94 10.54 10.52 -8.57
N LEU A 95 10.49 10.87 -7.30
CA LEU A 95 9.38 11.63 -6.73
C LEU A 95 9.19 12.98 -7.42
N CYS A 96 10.26 13.73 -7.63
CA CYS A 96 10.22 15.01 -8.36
C CYS A 96 9.79 14.83 -9.82
N PHE A 97 10.25 13.78 -10.49
CA PHE A 97 9.86 13.48 -11.85
C PHE A 97 8.34 13.31 -11.98
N TRP A 98 7.74 12.49 -11.12
CA TRP A 98 6.29 12.26 -11.17
C TRP A 98 5.49 13.47 -10.68
N ALA A 99 5.95 14.15 -9.63
CA ALA A 99 5.33 15.39 -9.18
C ALA A 99 5.30 16.44 -10.29
N SER A 100 6.38 16.55 -11.11
CA SER A 100 6.43 17.45 -12.28
C SER A 100 5.44 17.09 -13.39
N LYS A 101 4.85 15.87 -13.36
CA LYS A 101 3.82 15.44 -14.31
C LYS A 101 2.41 15.81 -13.87
N GLY A 102 2.25 16.45 -12.70
CA GLY A 102 0.98 16.94 -12.20
C GLY A 102 0.17 15.90 -11.42
N VAL A 103 0.83 14.92 -10.78
CA VAL A 103 0.16 14.07 -9.79
C VAL A 103 -0.15 14.89 -8.54
N ASP A 104 -1.29 14.63 -7.89
CA ASP A 104 -1.71 15.33 -6.69
C ASP A 104 -1.02 14.80 -5.42
N GLY A 105 -0.55 13.55 -5.45
CA GLY A 105 0.12 12.94 -4.30
C GLY A 105 0.68 11.54 -4.59
N PHE A 106 1.24 10.93 -3.54
CA PHE A 106 1.86 9.62 -3.58
C PHE A 106 1.32 8.73 -2.47
N ARG A 107 0.86 7.54 -2.81
CA ARG A 107 0.71 6.45 -1.86
C ARG A 107 2.04 5.70 -1.80
N CYS A 108 2.63 5.65 -0.62
CA CYS A 108 3.92 5.01 -0.38
C CYS A 108 3.69 3.61 0.17
N ASP A 109 3.90 2.64 -0.71
CA ASP A 109 3.82 1.21 -0.41
C ASP A 109 4.85 0.81 0.63
N MET A 110 4.44 -0.01 1.61
CA MET A 110 5.34 -0.54 2.64
C MET A 110 6.28 0.53 3.23
N ALA A 111 5.75 1.75 3.46
CA ALA A 111 6.56 2.90 3.88
C ALA A 111 7.37 2.62 5.15
N GLU A 112 6.89 1.73 6.03
CA GLU A 112 7.58 1.34 7.26
C GLU A 112 8.83 0.47 7.04
N MET A 113 9.02 -0.09 5.85
CA MET A 113 10.25 -0.78 5.46
C MET A 113 11.37 0.17 4.99
N VAL A 114 11.05 1.44 4.81
CA VAL A 114 11.99 2.51 4.45
C VAL A 114 12.29 3.34 5.70
N PRO A 115 13.56 3.64 6.00
CA PRO A 115 13.91 4.37 7.23
C PRO A 115 13.22 5.75 7.26
N PRO A 116 12.62 6.12 8.41
CA PRO A 116 11.93 7.41 8.56
C PRO A 116 12.84 8.61 8.31
N GLN A 117 14.14 8.46 8.48
CA GLN A 117 15.13 9.49 8.16
C GLN A 117 15.16 9.84 6.66
N PHE A 118 14.97 8.85 5.77
CA PHE A 118 14.80 9.12 4.34
C PHE A 118 13.56 9.98 4.08
N TRP A 119 12.43 9.62 4.66
CA TRP A 119 11.18 10.38 4.50
C TRP A 119 11.32 11.80 5.03
N ALA A 120 11.91 11.96 6.23
CA ALA A 120 12.16 13.27 6.81
C ALA A 120 13.11 14.14 5.97
N TRP A 121 14.03 13.53 5.22
CA TRP A 121 14.90 14.23 4.30
C TRP A 121 14.22 14.54 2.96
N ALA A 122 13.47 13.60 2.38
CA ALA A 122 12.92 13.71 1.02
C ALA A 122 11.62 14.53 0.96
N LEU A 123 10.63 14.26 1.86
CA LEU A 123 9.29 14.80 1.73
C LEU A 123 9.24 16.34 1.82
N PRO A 124 9.94 17.00 2.76
CA PRO A 124 9.94 18.47 2.79
C PRO A 124 10.52 19.10 1.52
N GLN A 125 11.53 18.48 0.92
CA GLN A 125 12.16 18.96 -0.31
C GLN A 125 11.22 18.83 -1.53
N VAL A 126 10.50 17.71 -1.65
CA VAL A 126 9.52 17.52 -2.72
C VAL A 126 8.39 18.53 -2.56
N LYS A 127 7.81 18.64 -1.35
CA LYS A 127 6.71 19.56 -1.05
C LYS A 127 7.07 21.05 -1.22
N ALA A 128 8.33 21.40 -1.02
CA ALA A 128 8.79 22.78 -1.26
C ALA A 128 8.71 23.18 -2.75
N ASN A 129 8.75 22.20 -3.66
CA ASN A 129 8.76 22.43 -5.09
C ASN A 129 7.43 22.06 -5.78
N TYR A 130 6.62 21.19 -5.15
CA TYR A 130 5.40 20.64 -5.74
C TYR A 130 4.28 20.56 -4.69
N PRO A 131 3.03 20.96 -5.03
CA PRO A 131 1.88 20.89 -4.14
C PRO A 131 1.32 19.45 -4.09
N VAL A 132 2.07 18.52 -3.54
CA VAL A 132 1.70 17.10 -3.46
C VAL A 132 1.54 16.64 -2.01
N PHE A 133 0.62 15.70 -1.77
CA PHE A 133 0.48 15.04 -0.48
C PHE A 133 1.13 13.65 -0.48
N PHE A 134 1.38 13.11 0.71
CA PHE A 134 1.94 11.77 0.89
C PHE A 134 1.08 10.96 1.86
N LEU A 135 0.64 9.78 1.41
CA LEU A 135 -0.10 8.80 2.18
C LEU A 135 0.80 7.57 2.41
N ALA A 136 1.04 7.22 3.67
CA ALA A 136 1.88 6.08 4.01
C ALA A 136 1.06 4.84 4.36
N GLU A 137 1.53 3.69 3.91
CA GLU A 137 1.11 2.40 4.40
C GLU A 137 1.99 1.99 5.58
N ILE A 138 1.40 1.99 6.78
CA ILE A 138 2.05 1.65 8.05
C ILE A 138 1.13 0.72 8.83
N TYR A 139 1.63 -0.45 9.23
CA TYR A 139 0.86 -1.43 10.03
C TYR A 139 1.25 -1.41 11.51
N GLN A 140 2.40 -0.83 11.84
CA GLN A 140 2.85 -0.71 13.23
C GLN A 140 2.32 0.58 13.86
N ALA A 141 1.15 0.53 14.51
CA ALA A 141 0.45 1.69 15.06
C ALA A 141 1.32 2.54 16.01
N HIS A 142 2.24 1.92 16.76
CA HIS A 142 3.15 2.64 17.65
C HIS A 142 4.17 3.54 16.90
N ARG A 143 4.30 3.36 15.57
CA ARG A 143 5.18 4.15 14.71
C ARG A 143 4.46 5.27 13.97
N TYR A 144 3.13 5.39 14.06
CA TYR A 144 2.37 6.40 13.32
C TYR A 144 2.92 7.81 13.51
N GLN A 145 3.18 8.21 14.77
CA GLN A 145 3.71 9.54 15.08
C GLN A 145 5.09 9.78 14.47
N GLU A 146 5.93 8.75 14.35
CA GLU A 146 7.26 8.84 13.73
C GLU A 146 7.14 9.24 12.24
N TYR A 147 6.25 8.58 11.49
CA TYR A 147 6.06 8.87 10.06
C TYR A 147 5.31 10.17 9.80
N LEU A 148 4.34 10.52 10.64
CA LEU A 148 3.71 11.85 10.59
C LEU A 148 4.76 12.95 10.84
N SER A 149 5.66 12.76 11.79
CA SER A 149 6.77 13.70 12.07
C SER A 149 7.79 13.74 10.94
N ALA A 150 7.96 12.66 10.18
CA ALA A 150 8.80 12.63 8.98
C ALA A 150 8.20 13.37 7.79
N GLY A 151 6.93 13.80 7.86
CA GLY A 151 6.30 14.65 6.86
C GLY A 151 5.17 14.03 6.05
N PHE A 152 4.70 12.83 6.38
CA PHE A 152 3.51 12.28 5.78
C PHE A 152 2.26 13.07 6.17
N ASP A 153 1.36 13.25 5.23
CA ASP A 153 0.09 13.94 5.44
C ASP A 153 -0.96 13.00 6.00
N TYR A 154 -0.97 11.76 5.49
CA TYR A 154 -1.94 10.75 5.84
C TYR A 154 -1.29 9.38 6.05
N LEU A 155 -1.95 8.54 6.84
CA LEU A 155 -1.61 7.13 7.08
C LEU A 155 -2.84 6.26 6.83
N TYR A 156 -2.66 5.03 6.33
CA TYR A 156 -3.72 4.03 6.32
C TYR A 156 -4.11 3.61 7.74
N ASP A 157 -5.40 3.61 8.03
CA ASP A 157 -5.93 3.04 9.27
C ASP A 157 -6.36 1.58 9.06
N LYS A 158 -5.37 0.72 8.82
CA LYS A 158 -5.61 -0.72 8.61
C LYS A 158 -5.85 -1.44 9.93
N VAL A 159 -4.91 -1.33 10.86
CA VAL A 159 -4.92 -2.09 12.12
C VAL A 159 -5.86 -1.52 13.19
N GLY A 160 -6.33 -0.29 13.01
CA GLY A 160 -7.31 0.36 13.87
C GLY A 160 -8.72 0.18 13.34
N VAL A 161 -9.17 1.15 12.52
CA VAL A 161 -10.57 1.24 12.07
C VAL A 161 -10.94 0.11 11.11
N TYR A 162 -10.10 -0.23 10.12
CA TYR A 162 -10.44 -1.31 9.17
C TYR A 162 -10.64 -2.66 9.86
N ASP A 163 -9.65 -3.15 10.64
CA ASP A 163 -9.73 -4.44 11.31
C ASP A 163 -10.88 -4.48 12.34
N THR A 164 -11.13 -3.36 13.04
CA THR A 164 -12.24 -3.25 13.97
C THR A 164 -13.59 -3.33 13.27
N LEU A 165 -13.80 -2.61 12.17
CA LEU A 165 -15.05 -2.67 11.41
C LEU A 165 -15.29 -4.07 10.84
N LYS A 166 -14.25 -4.73 10.36
CA LYS A 166 -14.34 -6.11 9.90
C LYS A 166 -14.81 -7.04 11.02
N SER A 167 -14.24 -6.92 12.21
CA SER A 167 -14.65 -7.71 13.38
C SER A 167 -16.08 -7.39 13.84
N ILE A 168 -16.51 -6.13 13.81
CA ILE A 168 -17.89 -5.73 14.14
C ILE A 168 -18.88 -6.34 13.13
N VAL A 169 -18.62 -6.20 11.84
CA VAL A 169 -19.49 -6.72 10.78
C VAL A 169 -19.63 -8.24 10.87
N ARG A 170 -18.58 -8.94 11.28
CA ARG A 170 -18.58 -10.39 11.51
C ARG A 170 -19.21 -10.81 12.85
N GLY A 171 -19.61 -9.85 13.67
CA GLY A 171 -20.21 -10.11 14.99
C GLY A 171 -19.19 -10.55 16.05
N GLU A 172 -17.92 -10.34 15.83
CA GLU A 172 -16.81 -10.70 16.74
C GLU A 172 -16.57 -9.61 17.81
N GLN A 173 -17.00 -8.38 17.53
CA GLN A 173 -16.91 -7.24 18.44
C GLN A 173 -18.22 -6.44 18.45
N SER A 174 -18.46 -5.67 19.52
CA SER A 174 -19.56 -4.73 19.60
C SER A 174 -19.27 -3.44 18.82
N ALA A 175 -20.32 -2.68 18.49
CA ALA A 175 -20.19 -1.41 17.78
C ALA A 175 -19.31 -0.38 18.53
N ASP A 176 -19.29 -0.42 19.87
CA ASP A 176 -18.47 0.48 20.69
C ASP A 176 -16.97 0.35 20.41
N ALA A 177 -16.53 -0.79 19.86
CA ALA A 177 -15.13 -0.97 19.46
C ALA A 177 -14.68 0.02 18.38
N PHE A 178 -15.58 0.50 17.54
CA PHE A 178 -15.29 1.52 16.53
C PHE A 178 -14.84 2.84 17.16
N ASP A 179 -15.57 3.31 18.18
CA ASP A 179 -15.19 4.53 18.89
C ASP A 179 -13.86 4.36 19.64
N MET A 180 -13.61 3.18 20.19
CA MET A 180 -12.33 2.88 20.85
C MET A 180 -11.16 2.87 19.88
N ALA A 181 -11.33 2.32 18.67
CA ALA A 181 -10.30 2.34 17.63
C ALA A 181 -9.97 3.79 17.21
N ARG A 182 -10.99 4.62 17.03
CA ARG A 182 -10.80 6.05 16.71
C ARG A 182 -10.13 6.82 17.84
N LEU A 183 -10.49 6.53 19.08
CA LEU A 183 -9.90 7.16 20.27
C LEU A 183 -8.40 6.88 20.39
N ALA A 184 -7.94 5.73 19.91
CA ALA A 184 -6.52 5.36 19.93
C ALA A 184 -5.67 6.29 19.06
N THR A 185 -6.25 6.89 18.00
CA THR A 185 -5.57 7.80 17.07
C THR A 185 -5.99 9.27 17.25
N ARG A 186 -6.71 9.63 18.34
CA ARG A 186 -7.36 10.93 18.54
C ARG A 186 -6.47 12.16 18.31
N GLU A 187 -5.16 12.06 18.59
CA GLU A 187 -4.21 13.18 18.49
C GLU A 187 -3.88 13.53 17.02
N TYR A 188 -4.10 12.60 16.12
CA TYR A 188 -3.83 12.73 14.67
C TYR A 188 -4.93 12.08 13.82
N GLN A 189 -6.13 11.97 14.39
CA GLN A 189 -7.25 11.26 13.76
C GLN A 189 -7.55 11.74 12.35
N GLU A 190 -7.57 13.05 12.10
CA GLU A 190 -7.86 13.64 10.78
C GLU A 190 -6.82 13.26 9.71
N LYS A 191 -5.68 12.71 10.13
CA LYS A 191 -4.63 12.21 9.24
C LYS A 191 -4.76 10.73 8.90
N MET A 192 -5.73 10.04 9.48
CA MET A 192 -5.96 8.62 9.21
C MET A 192 -6.86 8.46 7.97
N CYS A 193 -6.34 7.79 6.94
CA CYS A 193 -7.10 7.43 5.74
C CYS A 193 -7.90 6.17 6.02
N TYR A 194 -9.21 6.28 5.98
CA TYR A 194 -10.13 5.17 6.18
C TYR A 194 -10.44 4.44 4.87
N PHE A 195 -10.75 3.17 4.97
CA PHE A 195 -11.21 2.34 3.87
C PHE A 195 -11.97 1.11 4.40
N LEU A 196 -12.80 0.52 3.56
CA LEU A 196 -13.49 -0.75 3.84
C LEU A 196 -12.87 -1.91 3.06
N GLU A 197 -12.21 -1.61 1.96
CA GLU A 197 -11.55 -2.56 1.08
C GLU A 197 -10.47 -1.86 0.27
N ASN A 198 -9.46 -2.60 -0.16
CA ASN A 198 -8.41 -2.13 -1.06
C ASN A 198 -7.85 -3.32 -1.88
N HIS A 199 -6.74 -3.11 -2.58
CA HIS A 199 -6.12 -4.12 -3.44
C HIS A 199 -5.38 -5.24 -2.67
N ASP A 200 -5.21 -5.11 -1.36
CA ASP A 200 -4.54 -6.10 -0.49
C ASP A 200 -5.51 -6.82 0.45
N GLU A 201 -6.70 -6.26 0.66
CA GLU A 201 -7.69 -6.76 1.61
C GLU A 201 -8.90 -7.39 0.91
N GLN A 202 -9.66 -8.20 1.66
CA GLN A 202 -10.88 -8.78 1.15
C GLN A 202 -11.89 -7.70 0.76
N ARG A 203 -12.64 -7.96 -0.31
CA ARG A 203 -13.80 -7.16 -0.68
C ARG A 203 -14.84 -7.20 0.44
N PHE A 204 -15.47 -6.06 0.69
CA PHE A 204 -16.46 -5.96 1.75
C PHE A 204 -17.63 -6.95 1.57
N ALA A 205 -18.14 -7.06 0.35
CA ALA A 205 -19.25 -7.95 0.03
C ALA A 205 -18.85 -9.44 -0.03
N SER A 206 -17.56 -9.77 0.05
CA SER A 206 -17.09 -11.16 0.00
C SER A 206 -17.52 -11.96 1.24
N PRO A 207 -17.70 -13.29 1.11
CA PRO A 207 -17.95 -14.18 2.26
C PRO A 207 -16.85 -14.13 3.34
N PHE A 208 -15.66 -13.62 3.00
CA PHE A 208 -14.52 -13.50 3.91
C PHE A 208 -14.55 -12.21 4.73
N TYR A 209 -15.46 -11.28 4.42
CA TYR A 209 -15.69 -10.06 5.20
C TYR A 209 -17.16 -10.03 5.68
N ALA A 210 -18.07 -9.39 4.96
CA ALA A 210 -19.48 -9.27 5.34
C ALA A 210 -20.40 -10.34 4.74
N GLY A 211 -20.04 -10.90 3.59
CA GLY A 211 -20.85 -11.87 2.84
C GLY A 211 -22.13 -11.30 2.23
N GLN A 212 -22.37 -10.00 2.39
CA GLN A 212 -23.55 -9.30 1.90
C GLN A 212 -23.33 -7.78 1.85
N THR A 213 -24.07 -7.11 0.99
CA THR A 213 -23.95 -5.65 0.80
C THR A 213 -24.69 -4.83 1.86
N ASN A 214 -25.68 -5.38 2.57
CA ASN A 214 -26.50 -4.64 3.52
C ASN A 214 -25.70 -4.03 4.69
N SER A 215 -24.64 -4.70 5.13
CA SER A 215 -23.76 -4.18 6.18
C SER A 215 -22.88 -3.02 5.71
N LEU A 216 -22.79 -2.78 4.40
CA LEU A 216 -22.00 -1.72 3.81
C LEU A 216 -22.59 -0.33 4.12
N TYR A 217 -23.94 -0.22 4.12
CA TYR A 217 -24.64 1.03 4.46
C TYR A 217 -24.25 1.59 5.84
N PRO A 218 -24.38 0.87 6.95
CA PRO A 218 -23.99 1.37 8.25
C PRO A 218 -22.47 1.57 8.39
N ALA A 219 -21.65 0.71 7.76
CA ALA A 219 -20.18 0.84 7.80
C ALA A 219 -19.71 2.12 7.11
N LEU A 220 -20.20 2.39 5.89
CA LEU A 220 -19.93 3.64 5.16
C LEU A 220 -20.41 4.86 5.95
N THR A 221 -21.66 4.79 6.47
CA THR A 221 -22.21 5.88 7.26
C THR A 221 -21.32 6.18 8.47
N ALA A 222 -20.86 5.15 9.19
CA ALA A 222 -19.97 5.33 10.33
C ALA A 222 -18.65 6.00 9.94
N LEU A 223 -18.05 5.61 8.80
CA LEU A 223 -16.81 6.21 8.33
C LEU A 223 -16.98 7.67 7.91
N TYR A 224 -17.98 7.96 7.07
CA TYR A 224 -18.20 9.32 6.55
C TYR A 224 -18.69 10.31 7.60
N LEU A 225 -19.52 9.88 8.56
CA LEU A 225 -20.03 10.76 9.62
C LEU A 225 -19.10 10.87 10.83
N SER A 226 -17.99 10.14 10.84
CA SER A 226 -17.09 10.14 12.00
C SER A 226 -16.07 11.28 12.01
N GLY A 227 -15.92 12.03 10.92
CA GLY A 227 -14.98 13.16 10.82
C GLY A 227 -14.62 13.50 9.39
N SER A 228 -13.66 14.40 9.21
CA SER A 228 -13.12 14.84 7.91
C SER A 228 -11.96 13.95 7.41
N ASN A 229 -11.96 12.69 7.78
CA ASN A 229 -10.93 11.74 7.37
C ASN A 229 -10.96 11.50 5.86
N PRO A 230 -9.81 11.42 5.17
CA PRO A 230 -9.79 10.95 3.80
C PRO A 230 -10.29 9.50 3.74
N TYR A 231 -11.07 9.20 2.72
CA TYR A 231 -11.61 7.86 2.48
C TYR A 231 -11.06 7.32 1.15
N LEU A 232 -10.42 6.15 1.20
CA LEU A 232 -10.00 5.43 0.02
C LEU A 232 -11.17 4.57 -0.46
N HIS A 233 -11.74 4.95 -1.60
CA HIS A 233 -12.74 4.15 -2.29
C HIS A 233 -12.05 3.20 -3.27
N TYR A 234 -12.33 1.90 -3.13
CA TYR A 234 -11.80 0.90 -4.04
C TYR A 234 -12.81 0.61 -5.15
N PHE A 235 -12.33 0.52 -6.39
CA PHE A 235 -13.18 0.41 -7.59
C PHE A 235 -14.19 -0.74 -7.48
N ALA A 236 -15.41 -0.53 -8.02
CA ALA A 236 -16.56 -1.44 -7.95
C ALA A 236 -17.07 -1.74 -6.52
N GLY A 237 -16.50 -1.14 -5.45
CA GLY A 237 -17.05 -1.21 -4.10
C GLY A 237 -18.45 -0.59 -4.02
N GLU A 238 -18.70 0.46 -4.81
CA GLU A 238 -19.99 1.11 -4.98
C GLU A 238 -21.07 0.23 -5.61
N LEU A 239 -20.66 -0.90 -6.17
CA LEU A 239 -21.55 -1.90 -6.78
C LEU A 239 -21.61 -3.20 -5.94
N GLY A 240 -20.88 -3.25 -4.82
CA GLY A 240 -20.84 -4.43 -3.96
C GLY A 240 -20.07 -5.61 -4.56
N GLU A 241 -18.96 -5.35 -5.23
CA GLU A 241 -18.11 -6.39 -5.82
C GLU A 241 -17.63 -7.38 -4.75
N PRO A 242 -17.93 -8.71 -4.91
CA PRO A 242 -17.55 -9.70 -3.89
C PRO A 242 -16.13 -10.24 -4.01
N GLY A 243 -15.38 -9.84 -5.03
CA GLY A 243 -14.01 -10.31 -5.28
C GLY A 243 -13.95 -11.61 -6.08
N MET A 244 -12.73 -12.14 -6.17
CA MET A 244 -12.44 -13.34 -6.96
C MET A 244 -13.05 -14.61 -6.36
N ASP A 245 -13.49 -15.50 -7.23
CA ASP A 245 -13.98 -16.83 -6.87
C ASP A 245 -13.02 -17.96 -7.31
N GLU A 246 -12.68 -18.06 -8.59
CA GLU A 246 -11.83 -19.13 -9.14
C GLU A 246 -10.60 -18.63 -9.89
N GLU A 247 -10.66 -17.39 -10.38
CA GLU A 247 -9.61 -16.74 -11.16
C GLU A 247 -8.84 -15.76 -10.29
N GLY A 248 -7.59 -15.54 -10.57
CA GLY A 248 -6.81 -14.52 -9.91
C GLY A 248 -5.66 -15.06 -9.08
N PHE A 249 -4.85 -14.14 -8.63
CA PHE A 249 -3.59 -14.45 -7.98
C PHE A 249 -3.75 -15.14 -6.62
N SER A 250 -4.70 -14.68 -5.82
CA SER A 250 -4.92 -15.18 -4.46
C SER A 250 -5.91 -16.37 -4.39
N GLY A 251 -6.58 -16.70 -5.49
CA GLY A 251 -7.63 -17.72 -5.48
C GLY A 251 -8.90 -17.26 -4.76
N ARG A 252 -9.63 -18.20 -4.18
CA ARG A 252 -10.91 -17.95 -3.50
C ARG A 252 -10.76 -17.38 -2.10
N ASP A 253 -10.27 -16.18 -1.97
CA ASP A 253 -10.08 -15.52 -0.68
C ASP A 253 -10.84 -14.18 -0.54
N GLY A 254 -11.65 -13.81 -1.53
CA GLY A 254 -12.46 -12.61 -1.53
C GLY A 254 -11.70 -11.33 -1.83
N ARG A 255 -10.48 -11.42 -2.35
CA ARG A 255 -9.68 -10.28 -2.78
C ARG A 255 -9.89 -9.93 -4.25
N THR A 256 -9.53 -8.71 -4.60
CA THR A 256 -9.27 -8.25 -5.96
C THR A 256 -7.94 -7.51 -5.92
N THR A 257 -6.87 -8.20 -6.26
CA THR A 257 -5.51 -7.65 -6.16
C THR A 257 -5.12 -6.90 -7.45
N ILE A 258 -4.02 -6.16 -7.40
CA ILE A 258 -3.43 -5.53 -8.60
C ILE A 258 -2.90 -6.55 -9.62
N PHE A 259 -2.82 -7.84 -9.24
CA PHE A 259 -2.35 -8.94 -10.10
C PHE A 259 -3.50 -9.70 -10.77
N ASP A 260 -4.75 -9.34 -10.47
CA ASP A 260 -5.93 -9.99 -11.02
C ASP A 260 -6.35 -9.35 -12.34
N TYR A 261 -6.59 -10.19 -13.34
CA TYR A 261 -6.88 -9.76 -14.72
C TYR A 261 -8.17 -10.41 -15.23
N TRP A 262 -9.31 -9.98 -14.71
CA TRP A 262 -10.60 -10.43 -15.23
C TRP A 262 -11.56 -9.26 -15.39
N SER A 263 -12.67 -9.53 -16.03
CA SER A 263 -13.71 -8.54 -16.23
C SER A 263 -14.75 -8.59 -15.14
N ILE A 264 -14.88 -7.54 -14.36
CA ILE A 264 -15.89 -7.41 -13.33
C ILE A 264 -17.27 -7.25 -13.96
N ALA A 265 -18.19 -8.15 -13.62
CA ALA A 265 -19.53 -8.20 -14.23
C ALA A 265 -20.37 -6.97 -13.89
N SER A 266 -20.29 -6.46 -12.67
CA SER A 266 -20.99 -5.24 -12.24
C SER A 266 -20.51 -3.99 -12.99
N LEU A 267 -19.20 -3.85 -13.22
CA LEU A 267 -18.65 -2.76 -14.03
C LEU A 267 -19.06 -2.85 -15.50
N LYS A 268 -19.19 -4.08 -16.06
CA LYS A 268 -19.75 -4.25 -17.42
C LYS A 268 -21.19 -3.80 -17.50
N ARG A 269 -21.99 -4.05 -16.47
CA ARG A 269 -23.39 -3.58 -16.40
C ARG A 269 -23.48 -2.07 -16.23
N LEU A 270 -22.57 -1.47 -15.46
CA LEU A 270 -22.49 -0.01 -15.32
C LEU A 270 -22.19 0.68 -16.65
N GLY A 271 -21.39 0.05 -17.52
CA GLY A 271 -21.02 0.59 -18.82
C GLY A 271 -20.10 1.82 -18.76
N LEU A 272 -19.75 2.33 -19.94
CA LEU A 272 -18.87 3.51 -20.06
C LEU A 272 -19.59 4.84 -19.82
N ASP A 273 -20.90 4.84 -19.87
CA ASP A 273 -21.77 5.99 -19.63
C ASP A 273 -22.14 6.16 -18.14
N PHE A 274 -21.70 5.23 -17.31
CA PHE A 274 -22.02 5.19 -15.88
C PHE A 274 -23.53 5.22 -15.60
N GLY A 275 -24.32 4.67 -16.52
CA GLY A 275 -25.77 4.54 -16.41
C GLY A 275 -26.17 3.36 -15.51
N SER A 276 -27.30 3.49 -14.83
CA SER A 276 -27.80 2.43 -13.95
C SER A 276 -28.81 1.47 -14.63
N GLU A 277 -29.07 1.65 -15.91
CA GLU A 277 -30.15 0.92 -16.63
C GLU A 277 -29.96 -0.60 -16.68
N HIS A 278 -28.70 -1.06 -16.63
CA HIS A 278 -28.35 -2.48 -16.71
C HIS A 278 -27.88 -3.08 -15.37
N LEU A 279 -27.83 -2.28 -14.32
CA LEU A 279 -27.48 -2.72 -12.98
C LEU A 279 -28.60 -3.56 -12.36
N HIS A 280 -28.24 -4.50 -11.52
CA HIS A 280 -29.19 -5.14 -10.62
C HIS A 280 -29.72 -4.13 -9.60
N GLN A 281 -30.89 -4.40 -9.03
CA GLN A 281 -31.55 -3.46 -8.12
C GLN A 281 -30.68 -3.12 -6.90
N ASP A 282 -30.01 -4.09 -6.31
CA ASP A 282 -29.11 -3.92 -5.17
C ASP A 282 -27.85 -3.13 -5.53
N GLU A 283 -27.27 -3.35 -6.71
CA GLU A 283 -26.13 -2.56 -7.23
C GLU A 283 -26.55 -1.11 -7.45
N SER A 284 -27.73 -0.86 -8.05
CA SER A 284 -28.24 0.49 -8.27
C SER A 284 -28.50 1.23 -6.96
N LEU A 285 -29.13 0.57 -5.99
CA LEU A 285 -29.39 1.15 -4.67
C LEU A 285 -28.09 1.50 -3.92
N LEU A 286 -27.09 0.63 -4.00
CA LEU A 286 -25.80 0.86 -3.36
C LEU A 286 -25.04 2.00 -4.03
N LEU A 287 -25.03 2.06 -5.36
CA LEU A 287 -24.44 3.17 -6.12
C LEU A 287 -25.09 4.51 -5.77
N ASP A 288 -26.43 4.54 -5.69
CA ASP A 288 -27.15 5.76 -5.32
C ASP A 288 -26.86 6.18 -3.88
N PHE A 289 -26.71 5.23 -2.98
CA PHE A 289 -26.29 5.52 -1.61
C PHE A 289 -24.88 6.14 -1.55
N HIS A 290 -23.91 5.59 -2.29
CA HIS A 290 -22.57 6.16 -2.37
C HIS A 290 -22.61 7.60 -2.91
N ARG A 291 -23.38 7.85 -3.97
CA ARG A 291 -23.55 9.20 -4.51
C ARG A 291 -24.14 10.16 -3.49
N GLN A 292 -25.11 9.72 -2.72
CA GLN A 292 -25.74 10.55 -1.67
C GLN A 292 -24.77 10.86 -0.55
N ILE A 293 -24.07 9.83 -0.01
CA ILE A 293 -23.17 10.04 1.14
C ILE A 293 -21.96 10.91 0.78
N LEU A 294 -21.44 10.78 -0.44
CA LEU A 294 -20.32 11.60 -0.94
C LEU A 294 -20.70 13.07 -1.24
N THR A 295 -21.99 13.37 -1.33
CA THR A 295 -22.50 14.73 -1.56
C THR A 295 -23.02 15.42 -0.30
N LEU A 296 -22.94 14.74 0.86
CA LEU A 296 -23.28 15.38 2.13
C LEU A 296 -22.32 16.54 2.38
N PRO A 297 -22.81 17.69 2.87
CA PRO A 297 -21.93 18.80 3.25
C PRO A 297 -21.04 18.37 4.42
N GLU A 298 -19.81 18.85 4.41
CA GLU A 298 -18.82 18.67 5.49
C GLU A 298 -19.31 19.27 6.82
#